data_d9551d341626b51b398272514906f9fa
#
_entry.id   d9551d341626b51b398272514906f9fa
#
_cell.length_a   1.000
_cell.length_b   1.000
_cell.length_c   1.000
_cell.angle_alpha   90.00
_cell.angle_beta   90.00
_cell.angle_gamma   90.00
#
_symmetry.space_group_name_H-M   'P 1'
#
loop_
_entity.id
_entity.type
_entity.pdbx_description
1 polymer ?
#
loop_
_entity_poly.entity_id
_entity_poly.type
_entity_poly.pdbx_seq_one_letter_code
_entity_poly.pdbx_strand_id
1 'polypeptide(L)'
;MQKFILYFLLLPIGWSQSLFPILGGQRAGTSVFSFLNIGVSARAVGMGESVVALNQDAASIYYNPAVIAQLDQTEISISQIQWPAEINYDYFSITRHAFGRNYIGISGGILHMQPMEETTEYHPRGTGNYFTFQDRFIALTYGAKMTNRFSFGITLKHVAENLAGYGMDAVLMDMGTFYWTGYKSLRFCASLSHFGSQIAPSGSYEKRILDM
;
A
#
# COMPACT_ATOMS: atom_id res chain seq x y z
N MET A 1 39.78 -8.85 21.18
CA MET A 1 38.83 -8.12 20.32
C MET A 1 37.61 -8.96 19.89
N GLN A 2 37.75 -10.25 19.61
CA GLN A 2 36.65 -11.12 19.17
C GLN A 2 35.51 -11.34 20.21
N LYS A 3 35.83 -11.34 21.51
CA LYS A 3 34.82 -11.51 22.58
C LYS A 3 33.93 -10.29 22.81
N PHE A 4 34.40 -9.09 22.49
CA PHE A 4 33.61 -7.85 22.61
C PHE A 4 32.55 -7.72 21.51
N ILE A 5 32.81 -8.25 20.32
CA ILE A 5 31.84 -8.23 19.20
C ILE A 5 30.66 -9.16 19.49
N LEU A 6 30.90 -10.29 20.15
CA LEU A 6 29.84 -11.23 20.53
C LEU A 6 28.90 -10.67 21.60
N TYR A 7 29.39 -9.88 22.55
CA TYR A 7 28.57 -9.20 23.55
C TYR A 7 27.70 -8.08 22.95
N PHE A 8 28.20 -7.38 21.93
CA PHE A 8 27.44 -6.33 21.26
C PHE A 8 26.30 -6.88 20.40
N LEU A 9 26.41 -8.12 19.91
CA LEU A 9 25.38 -8.82 19.13
C LEU A 9 24.26 -9.41 20.00
N LEU A 10 24.48 -9.65 21.28
CA LEU A 10 23.53 -10.24 22.21
C LEU A 10 22.72 -9.22 23.03
N LEU A 11 23.19 -7.96 23.11
CA LEU A 11 22.52 -6.91 23.88
C LEU A 11 21.17 -6.43 23.34
N PRO A 12 20.84 -6.47 22.03
CA PRO A 12 19.53 -6.03 21.56
C PRO A 12 18.39 -7.04 21.71
N ILE A 13 18.68 -8.30 22.01
CA ILE A 13 17.66 -9.36 22.04
C ILE A 13 16.73 -9.23 23.26
N GLY A 14 17.21 -8.67 24.36
CA GLY A 14 16.42 -8.51 25.58
C GLY A 14 15.45 -7.33 25.61
N TRP A 15 15.62 -6.33 24.74
CA TRP A 15 14.84 -5.09 24.76
C TRP A 15 13.82 -4.99 23.63
N SER A 16 13.77 -5.97 22.72
CA SER A 16 12.89 -5.91 21.55
C SER A 16 11.44 -6.23 21.87
N GLN A 17 11.16 -6.84 23.01
CA GLN A 17 9.79 -7.27 23.36
C GLN A 17 8.84 -6.11 23.76
N SER A 18 9.38 -4.94 24.12
CA SER A 18 8.56 -3.76 24.45
C SER A 18 8.46 -2.74 23.29
N LEU A 19 9.26 -2.88 22.24
CA LEU A 19 9.26 -1.99 21.09
C LEU A 19 8.20 -2.34 20.04
N PHE A 20 7.69 -3.56 20.05
CA PHE A 20 6.57 -3.96 19.19
C PHE A 20 5.31 -4.03 20.04
N PRO A 21 4.32 -3.15 19.80
CA PRO A 21 3.00 -3.35 20.39
C PRO A 21 2.52 -4.75 19.99
N ILE A 22 1.85 -5.44 20.90
CA ILE A 22 1.35 -6.80 20.72
C ILE A 22 0.73 -6.93 19.34
N LEU A 23 1.47 -7.55 18.42
CA LEU A 23 1.04 -7.82 17.07
C LEU A 23 -0.03 -8.93 17.14
N GLY A 24 -1.24 -8.55 16.92
CA GLY A 24 -2.35 -9.47 16.73
C GLY A 24 -3.15 -9.77 17.99
N GLY A 25 -4.31 -9.85 18.11
CA GLY A 25 -5.24 -10.30 19.13
C GLY A 25 -6.40 -9.34 19.41
N GLN A 26 -6.16 -8.04 19.36
CA GLN A 26 -7.23 -7.05 19.57
C GLN A 26 -7.53 -6.16 18.35
N ARG A 27 -6.85 -6.37 17.21
CA ARG A 27 -6.97 -5.56 16.01
C ARG A 27 -7.55 -6.29 14.79
N ALA A 28 -8.03 -7.51 14.96
CA ALA A 28 -8.72 -8.20 13.88
C ALA A 28 -9.99 -7.42 13.51
N GLY A 29 -10.12 -7.03 12.24
CA GLY A 29 -11.26 -6.24 11.74
C GLY A 29 -11.18 -4.73 12.02
N THR A 30 -10.08 -4.21 12.60
CA THR A 30 -9.91 -2.77 12.86
C THR A 30 -8.90 -2.11 11.89
N SER A 31 -8.38 -2.85 10.92
CA SER A 31 -7.51 -2.27 9.89
C SER A 31 -8.33 -1.55 8.84
N VAL A 32 -8.04 -0.26 8.67
CA VAL A 32 -8.61 0.60 7.65
C VAL A 32 -7.78 0.47 6.37
N PHE A 33 -8.39 0.69 5.20
CA PHE A 33 -7.72 0.69 3.91
C PHE A 33 -7.01 -0.64 3.57
N SER A 34 -7.64 -1.76 3.92
CA SER A 34 -7.08 -3.09 3.67
C SER A 34 -6.81 -3.39 2.19
N PHE A 35 -7.48 -2.69 1.28
CA PHE A 35 -7.27 -2.79 -0.16
C PHE A 35 -5.85 -2.38 -0.59
N LEU A 36 -5.15 -1.57 0.20
CA LEU A 36 -3.75 -1.23 -0.06
C LEU A 36 -2.78 -2.42 0.12
N ASN A 37 -3.22 -3.52 0.68
CA ASN A 37 -2.43 -4.75 0.75
C ASN A 37 -2.61 -5.64 -0.50
N ILE A 38 -3.42 -5.20 -1.46
CA ILE A 38 -3.62 -5.93 -2.71
C ILE A 38 -2.47 -5.61 -3.66
N GLY A 39 -1.78 -6.63 -4.13
CA GLY A 39 -0.68 -6.47 -5.07
C GLY A 39 -1.16 -5.94 -6.41
N VAL A 40 -0.57 -4.84 -6.89
CA VAL A 40 -1.00 -4.12 -8.10
C VAL A 40 -0.37 -4.64 -9.39
N SER A 41 0.61 -5.53 -9.30
CA SER A 41 1.34 -6.08 -10.46
C SER A 41 1.22 -7.59 -10.48
N ALA A 42 0.77 -8.17 -11.61
CA ALA A 42 0.69 -9.63 -11.78
C ALA A 42 2.04 -10.32 -11.57
N ARG A 43 3.13 -9.65 -11.96
CA ARG A 43 4.50 -10.16 -11.74
C ARG A 43 4.85 -10.16 -10.26
N ALA A 44 4.53 -9.10 -9.53
CA ALA A 44 4.81 -9.00 -8.10
C ALA A 44 4.02 -10.07 -7.32
N VAL A 45 2.74 -10.21 -7.62
CA VAL A 45 1.88 -11.24 -7.02
C VAL A 45 2.40 -12.65 -7.33
N GLY A 46 2.80 -12.90 -8.58
CA GLY A 46 3.39 -14.20 -8.97
C GLY A 46 4.72 -14.54 -8.27
N MET A 47 5.44 -13.54 -7.76
CA MET A 47 6.66 -13.70 -6.95
C MET A 47 6.38 -13.64 -5.43
N GLY A 48 5.12 -13.74 -5.01
CA GLY A 48 4.74 -13.63 -3.59
C GLY A 48 5.08 -12.25 -3.00
N GLU A 49 5.00 -11.19 -3.83
CA GLU A 49 5.30 -9.78 -3.48
C GLU A 49 6.74 -9.51 -3.04
N SER A 50 7.65 -10.43 -3.29
CA SER A 50 9.08 -10.29 -3.00
C SER A 50 9.79 -9.37 -4.00
N VAL A 51 9.28 -8.13 -4.16
CA VAL A 51 9.67 -7.21 -5.26
C VAL A 51 10.29 -5.90 -4.80
N VAL A 52 10.46 -5.68 -3.51
CA VAL A 52 10.96 -4.41 -2.92
C VAL A 52 12.31 -3.98 -3.51
N ALA A 53 13.13 -4.94 -3.97
CA ALA A 53 14.44 -4.69 -4.58
C ALA A 53 14.43 -4.77 -6.12
N LEU A 54 13.26 -4.91 -6.75
CA LEU A 54 13.15 -5.04 -8.20
C LEU A 54 12.68 -3.73 -8.84
N ASN A 55 13.40 -3.31 -9.86
CA ASN A 55 13.12 -2.11 -10.66
C ASN A 55 12.72 -2.57 -12.07
N GLN A 56 11.50 -3.01 -12.27
CA GLN A 56 11.11 -3.67 -13.51
C GLN A 56 10.14 -2.85 -14.37
N ASP A 57 9.30 -2.06 -13.71
CA ASP A 57 8.26 -1.26 -14.37
C ASP A 57 7.75 -0.14 -13.45
N ALA A 58 6.91 0.73 -13.98
CA ALA A 58 6.31 1.82 -13.24
C ALA A 58 5.48 1.37 -12.03
N ALA A 59 4.95 0.13 -12.01
CA ALA A 59 4.19 -0.39 -10.87
C ALA A 59 5.09 -0.67 -9.66
N SER A 60 6.40 -0.80 -9.86
CA SER A 60 7.36 -1.04 -8.77
C SER A 60 7.38 0.08 -7.72
N ILE A 61 6.97 1.33 -8.10
CA ILE A 61 6.86 2.46 -7.16
C ILE A 61 5.85 2.23 -6.03
N TYR A 62 4.88 1.35 -6.25
CA TYR A 62 3.89 0.97 -5.24
C TYR A 62 4.54 0.24 -4.07
N TYR A 63 5.53 -0.61 -4.34
CA TYR A 63 6.22 -1.45 -3.36
C TYR A 63 7.42 -0.75 -2.72
N ASN A 64 8.14 0.08 -3.50
CA ASN A 64 9.29 0.84 -3.00
C ASN A 64 9.47 2.13 -3.80
N PRO A 65 9.23 3.31 -3.19
CA PRO A 65 9.39 4.59 -3.87
C PRO A 65 10.80 4.85 -4.42
N ALA A 66 11.84 4.31 -3.79
CA ALA A 66 13.22 4.54 -4.23
C ALA A 66 13.56 3.91 -5.58
N VAL A 67 12.76 2.91 -6.00
CA VAL A 67 12.96 2.21 -7.28
C VAL A 67 12.71 3.12 -8.47
N ILE A 68 11.89 4.17 -8.34
CA ILE A 68 11.64 5.14 -9.42
C ILE A 68 12.95 5.72 -9.97
N ALA A 69 13.96 5.89 -9.11
CA ALA A 69 15.26 6.42 -9.50
C ALA A 69 16.10 5.42 -10.32
N GLN A 70 15.65 4.18 -10.47
CA GLN A 70 16.32 3.16 -11.28
C GLN A 70 15.66 2.99 -12.67
N LEU A 71 14.57 3.68 -12.93
CA LEU A 71 13.86 3.66 -14.21
C LEU A 71 14.44 4.75 -15.10
N ASP A 72 15.08 4.35 -16.19
CA ASP A 72 15.83 5.28 -17.05
C ASP A 72 14.92 6.00 -18.05
N GLN A 73 13.71 5.53 -18.27
CA GLN A 73 12.75 6.06 -19.24
C GLN A 73 11.43 6.46 -18.57
N THR A 74 10.60 7.17 -19.32
CA THR A 74 9.20 7.36 -18.94
C THR A 74 8.48 6.04 -19.13
N GLU A 75 7.88 5.53 -18.06
CA GLU A 75 7.15 4.27 -18.08
C GLU A 75 5.73 4.47 -17.58
N ILE A 76 4.82 3.70 -18.15
CA ILE A 76 3.42 3.63 -17.77
C ILE A 76 3.08 2.18 -17.48
N SER A 77 2.39 1.94 -16.39
CA SER A 77 1.83 0.63 -16.04
C SER A 77 0.34 0.77 -15.77
N ILE A 78 -0.43 -0.15 -16.32
CA ILE A 78 -1.86 -0.27 -16.08
C ILE A 78 -2.12 -1.73 -15.76
N SER A 79 -2.89 -1.99 -14.70
CA SER A 79 -3.33 -3.33 -14.36
C SER A 79 -4.77 -3.33 -13.86
N GLN A 80 -5.45 -4.42 -14.13
CA GLN A 80 -6.79 -4.69 -13.65
C GLN A 80 -6.82 -6.07 -13.01
N ILE A 81 -7.40 -6.16 -11.84
CA ILE A 81 -7.62 -7.40 -11.13
C ILE A 81 -9.13 -7.60 -10.99
N GLN A 82 -9.60 -8.74 -11.45
CA GLN A 82 -11.02 -9.10 -11.41
C GLN A 82 -11.22 -10.22 -10.41
N TRP A 83 -12.17 -10.04 -9.52
CA TRP A 83 -12.59 -11.05 -8.55
C TRP A 83 -14.03 -11.50 -8.77
N PRO A 84 -14.45 -12.61 -8.17
CA PRO A 84 -15.85 -12.98 -8.11
C PRO A 84 -16.72 -11.85 -7.54
N ALA A 85 -18.02 -11.89 -7.84
CA ALA A 85 -19.01 -10.87 -7.45
C ALA A 85 -18.75 -9.48 -8.07
N GLU A 86 -18.16 -9.44 -9.27
CA GLU A 86 -17.91 -8.21 -10.05
C GLU A 86 -17.08 -7.15 -9.31
N ILE A 87 -16.26 -7.59 -8.37
CA ILE A 87 -15.29 -6.73 -7.71
C ILE A 87 -14.08 -6.55 -8.63
N ASN A 88 -13.75 -5.29 -8.92
CA ASN A 88 -12.62 -4.95 -9.77
C ASN A 88 -11.68 -4.00 -9.06
N TYR A 89 -10.39 -4.21 -9.25
CA TYR A 89 -9.36 -3.28 -8.82
C TYR A 89 -8.52 -2.83 -10.01
N ASP A 90 -8.65 -1.56 -10.33
CA ASP A 90 -7.93 -0.90 -11.41
C ASP A 90 -6.79 -0.09 -10.83
N TYR A 91 -5.59 -0.26 -11.38
CA TYR A 91 -4.39 0.46 -10.98
C TYR A 91 -3.71 1.08 -12.19
N PHE A 92 -3.18 2.28 -12.02
CA PHE A 92 -2.30 2.91 -12.98
C PHE A 92 -1.09 3.55 -12.31
N SER A 93 0.01 3.63 -13.02
CA SER A 93 1.16 4.43 -12.63
C SER A 93 1.90 4.97 -13.85
N ILE A 94 2.48 6.14 -13.67
CA ILE A 94 3.39 6.76 -14.63
C ILE A 94 4.59 7.29 -13.89
N THR A 95 5.76 7.05 -14.43
CA THR A 95 7.04 7.49 -13.87
C THR A 95 7.82 8.24 -14.93
N ARG A 96 8.55 9.26 -14.52
CA ARG A 96 9.35 10.07 -15.42
C ARG A 96 10.61 10.59 -14.72
N HIS A 97 11.70 10.62 -15.48
CA HIS A 97 12.87 11.42 -15.09
C HIS A 97 12.50 12.90 -15.15
N ALA A 98 12.72 13.65 -14.06
CA ALA A 98 12.40 15.07 -13.98
C ALA A 98 13.60 15.95 -14.39
N PHE A 99 14.63 16.01 -13.55
CA PHE A 99 15.84 16.77 -13.84
C PHE A 99 17.04 16.23 -13.03
N GLY A 100 18.21 16.22 -13.66
CA GLY A 100 19.44 15.79 -12.98
C GLY A 100 19.38 14.34 -12.49
N ARG A 101 19.24 14.16 -11.19
CA ARG A 101 19.14 12.84 -10.51
C ARG A 101 17.79 12.63 -9.85
N ASN A 102 16.79 13.43 -10.22
CA ASN A 102 15.47 13.43 -9.61
C ASN A 102 14.43 12.83 -10.54
N TYR A 103 13.50 12.10 -9.96
CA TYR A 103 12.45 11.37 -10.63
C TYR A 103 11.11 11.65 -9.95
N ILE A 104 10.06 11.69 -10.74
CA ILE A 104 8.70 11.88 -10.26
C ILE A 104 7.79 10.79 -10.81
N GLY A 105 6.80 10.42 -10.05
CA GLY A 105 5.78 9.46 -10.47
C GLY A 105 4.43 9.80 -9.89
N ILE A 106 3.40 9.42 -10.61
CA ILE A 106 2.02 9.49 -10.17
C ILE A 106 1.44 8.09 -10.27
N SER A 107 0.71 7.67 -9.27
CA SER A 107 -0.02 6.41 -9.30
C SER A 107 -1.39 6.56 -8.64
N GLY A 108 -2.28 5.65 -8.98
CA GLY A 108 -3.60 5.61 -8.40
C GLY A 108 -4.24 4.25 -8.57
N GLY A 109 -5.21 3.96 -7.71
CA GLY A 109 -5.98 2.73 -7.78
C GLY A 109 -7.40 2.94 -7.29
N ILE A 110 -8.31 2.17 -7.85
CA ILE A 110 -9.73 2.16 -7.50
C ILE A 110 -10.18 0.71 -7.38
N LEU A 111 -10.62 0.34 -6.18
CA LEU A 111 -11.35 -0.88 -5.91
C LEU A 111 -12.82 -0.56 -5.90
N HIS A 112 -13.60 -1.23 -6.71
CA HIS A 112 -15.04 -0.98 -6.80
C HIS A 112 -15.80 -2.28 -7.08
N MET A 113 -17.08 -2.26 -6.74
CA MET A 113 -18.02 -3.32 -7.09
C MET A 113 -19.29 -2.75 -7.69
N GLN A 114 -20.06 -3.58 -8.38
CA GLN A 114 -21.40 -3.22 -8.81
C GLN A 114 -22.33 -3.06 -7.60
N PRO A 115 -23.37 -2.21 -7.70
CA PRO A 115 -24.36 -2.09 -6.63
C PRO A 115 -24.96 -3.44 -6.25
N MET A 116 -24.89 -3.79 -4.97
CA MET A 116 -25.49 -5.02 -4.43
C MET A 116 -26.79 -4.71 -3.73
N GLU A 117 -27.79 -5.53 -3.96
CA GLU A 117 -29.09 -5.38 -3.29
C GLU A 117 -28.96 -5.81 -1.82
N GLU A 118 -29.47 -4.95 -0.93
CA GLU A 118 -29.52 -5.22 0.49
C GLU A 118 -30.51 -6.37 0.78
N THR A 119 -30.06 -7.40 1.49
CA THR A 119 -30.90 -8.49 1.95
C THR A 119 -30.94 -8.51 3.47
N THR A 120 -32.10 -8.87 4.01
CA THR A 120 -32.28 -9.02 5.46
C THR A 120 -32.86 -10.39 5.76
N GLU A 121 -32.85 -10.78 7.02
CA GLU A 121 -33.51 -12.03 7.48
C GLU A 121 -34.97 -12.10 7.08
N TYR A 122 -35.67 -10.97 7.07
CA TYR A 122 -37.10 -10.87 6.71
C TYR A 122 -37.34 -10.70 5.20
N HIS A 123 -36.35 -10.22 4.47
CA HIS A 123 -36.39 -9.99 3.02
C HIS A 123 -35.17 -10.66 2.32
N PRO A 124 -35.12 -12.00 2.29
CA PRO A 124 -33.97 -12.73 1.73
C PRO A 124 -33.87 -12.60 0.21
N ARG A 125 -34.91 -12.11 -0.46
CA ARG A 125 -34.93 -11.86 -1.92
C ARG A 125 -34.55 -10.42 -2.28
N GLY A 126 -34.27 -9.58 -1.30
CA GLY A 126 -33.92 -8.18 -1.47
C GLY A 126 -34.90 -7.24 -0.79
N THR A 127 -34.44 -6.10 -0.33
CA THR A 127 -35.23 -5.01 0.25
C THR A 127 -35.62 -3.95 -0.78
N GLY A 128 -35.05 -4.02 -2.01
CA GLY A 128 -35.12 -2.96 -3.02
C GLY A 128 -34.12 -1.83 -2.80
N ASN A 129 -33.35 -1.85 -1.72
CA ASN A 129 -32.25 -0.92 -1.48
C ASN A 129 -30.96 -1.50 -2.04
N TYR A 130 -30.04 -0.63 -2.46
CA TYR A 130 -28.74 -1.02 -2.99
C TYR A 130 -27.64 -0.31 -2.21
N PHE A 131 -26.55 -1.00 -1.98
CA PHE A 131 -25.32 -0.42 -1.41
C PHE A 131 -24.14 -0.62 -2.36
N THR A 132 -23.15 0.26 -2.22
CA THR A 132 -21.91 0.21 -3.00
C THR A 132 -20.72 0.24 -2.05
N PHE A 133 -19.63 -0.35 -2.50
CA PHE A 133 -18.33 -0.28 -1.85
C PHE A 133 -17.32 0.26 -2.85
N GLN A 134 -16.54 1.25 -2.45
CA GLN A 134 -15.51 1.84 -3.29
C GLN A 134 -14.35 2.35 -2.44
N ASP A 135 -13.15 1.88 -2.77
CA ASP A 135 -11.90 2.39 -2.22
C ASP A 135 -11.07 2.99 -3.34
N ARG A 136 -10.37 4.06 -3.05
CA ARG A 136 -9.51 4.72 -4.02
C ARG A 136 -8.31 5.35 -3.36
N PHE A 137 -7.22 5.43 -4.11
CA PHE A 137 -6.10 6.27 -3.73
C PHE A 137 -5.52 6.99 -4.94
N ILE A 138 -4.87 8.11 -4.67
CA ILE A 138 -3.97 8.81 -5.58
C ILE A 138 -2.66 9.11 -4.84
N ALA A 139 -1.54 8.93 -5.50
CA ALA A 139 -0.23 9.07 -4.91
C ALA A 139 0.74 9.83 -5.80
N LEU A 140 1.57 10.66 -5.17
CA LEU A 140 2.68 11.38 -5.79
C LEU A 140 3.98 10.84 -5.21
N THR A 141 4.84 10.34 -6.07
CA THR A 141 6.14 9.76 -5.71
C THR A 141 7.27 10.67 -6.18
N TYR A 142 8.22 10.92 -5.29
CA TYR A 142 9.48 11.56 -5.60
C TYR A 142 10.62 10.61 -5.24
N GLY A 143 11.60 10.51 -6.13
CA GLY A 143 12.81 9.75 -5.89
C GLY A 143 14.05 10.46 -6.38
N ALA A 144 15.18 10.19 -5.73
CA ALA A 144 16.44 10.78 -6.07
C ALA A 144 17.59 9.75 -6.01
N LYS A 145 18.47 9.78 -7.01
CA LYS A 145 19.77 9.10 -6.98
C LYS A 145 20.74 9.95 -6.16
N MET A 146 20.94 9.61 -4.89
CA MET A 146 21.90 10.30 -4.04
C MET A 146 23.33 10.01 -4.48
N THR A 147 23.60 8.76 -4.85
CA THR A 147 24.87 8.31 -5.43
C THR A 147 24.59 7.37 -6.61
N ASN A 148 25.64 6.91 -7.29
CA ASN A 148 25.49 5.92 -8.36
C ASN A 148 25.00 4.55 -7.84
N ARG A 149 24.99 4.34 -6.52
CA ARG A 149 24.61 3.06 -5.88
C ARG A 149 23.47 3.20 -4.90
N PHE A 150 23.14 4.41 -4.46
CA PHE A 150 22.14 4.65 -3.45
C PHE A 150 21.08 5.61 -3.94
N SER A 151 19.83 5.20 -3.80
CA SER A 151 18.63 5.99 -4.08
C SER A 151 17.70 6.01 -2.88
N PHE A 152 16.97 7.09 -2.77
CA PHE A 152 15.92 7.30 -1.78
C PHE A 152 14.64 7.72 -2.49
N GLY A 153 13.49 7.34 -1.95
CA GLY A 153 12.19 7.76 -2.46
C GLY A 153 11.19 7.99 -1.35
N ILE A 154 10.24 8.86 -1.63
CA ILE A 154 9.10 9.16 -0.77
C ILE A 154 7.84 9.25 -1.62
N THR A 155 6.73 8.75 -1.10
CA THR A 155 5.40 8.88 -1.70
C THR A 155 4.44 9.50 -0.71
N LEU A 156 3.68 10.48 -1.16
CA LEU A 156 2.50 10.98 -0.46
C LEU A 156 1.27 10.41 -1.15
N LYS A 157 0.38 9.81 -0.37
CA LYS A 157 -0.79 9.08 -0.85
C LYS A 157 -2.04 9.58 -0.13
N HIS A 158 -3.03 10.04 -0.89
CA HIS A 158 -4.37 10.30 -0.38
C HIS A 158 -5.23 9.07 -0.65
N VAL A 159 -5.86 8.56 0.40
CA VAL A 159 -6.69 7.35 0.36
C VAL A 159 -8.08 7.70 0.84
N ALA A 160 -9.09 7.17 0.18
CA ALA A 160 -10.49 7.31 0.58
C ALA A 160 -11.20 5.97 0.41
N GLU A 161 -11.97 5.60 1.42
CA GLU A 161 -12.81 4.40 1.46
C GLU A 161 -14.25 4.81 1.70
N ASN A 162 -15.18 4.22 0.96
CA ASN A 162 -16.61 4.42 1.14
C ASN A 162 -17.31 3.06 1.17
N LEU A 163 -17.90 2.75 2.31
CA LEU A 163 -18.67 1.53 2.53
C LEU A 163 -20.09 1.89 2.98
N ALA A 164 -21.08 1.66 2.11
CA ALA A 164 -22.49 1.81 2.42
C ALA A 164 -22.83 3.18 3.05
N GLY A 165 -22.20 4.27 2.58
CA GLY A 165 -22.43 5.62 3.08
C GLY A 165 -21.51 6.05 4.25
N TYR A 166 -20.67 5.15 4.74
CA TYR A 166 -19.59 5.51 5.69
C TYR A 166 -18.33 5.85 4.93
N GLY A 167 -17.85 7.08 5.12
CA GLY A 167 -16.63 7.56 4.48
C GLY A 167 -15.46 7.62 5.45
N MET A 168 -14.28 7.25 4.95
CA MET A 168 -12.99 7.43 5.60
C MET A 168 -11.99 7.97 4.61
N ASP A 169 -11.21 8.96 5.01
CA ASP A 169 -10.12 9.46 4.18
C ASP A 169 -8.87 9.74 5.01
N ALA A 170 -7.72 9.62 4.36
CA ALA A 170 -6.45 9.82 5.00
C ALA A 170 -5.36 10.25 4.03
N VAL A 171 -4.33 10.87 4.60
CA VAL A 171 -3.05 11.05 3.93
C VAL A 171 -2.04 10.11 4.55
N LEU A 172 -1.44 9.27 3.72
CA LEU A 172 -0.43 8.30 4.08
C LEU A 172 0.90 8.67 3.41
N MET A 173 1.99 8.20 4.00
CA MET A 173 3.33 8.39 3.49
C MET A 173 4.05 7.06 3.37
N ASP A 174 4.73 6.86 2.23
CA ASP A 174 5.63 5.74 2.04
C ASP A 174 7.06 6.27 1.89
N MET A 175 8.03 5.52 2.38
CA MET A 175 9.45 5.80 2.24
C MET A 175 10.18 4.57 1.76
N GLY A 176 11.20 4.76 0.94
CA GLY A 176 11.99 3.66 0.45
C GLY A 176 13.46 3.98 0.27
N THR A 177 14.28 2.95 0.32
CA THR A 177 15.70 3.01 0.01
C THR A 177 16.07 1.88 -0.95
N PHE A 178 17.07 2.16 -1.77
CA PHE A 178 17.62 1.20 -2.71
C PHE A 178 19.14 1.36 -2.72
N TYR A 179 19.85 0.28 -2.43
CA TYR A 179 21.31 0.26 -2.42
C TYR A 179 21.86 -0.90 -3.24
N TRP A 180 22.64 -0.57 -4.25
CA TRP A 180 23.36 -1.54 -5.06
C TRP A 180 24.77 -1.71 -4.51
N THR A 181 25.10 -2.90 -4.07
CA THR A 181 26.42 -3.19 -3.48
C THR A 181 27.57 -3.11 -4.51
N GLY A 182 27.27 -3.30 -5.79
CA GLY A 182 28.26 -3.47 -6.86
C GLY A 182 28.89 -4.87 -6.91
N TYR A 183 28.47 -5.77 -6.01
CA TYR A 183 28.92 -7.17 -6.05
C TYR A 183 27.80 -8.01 -6.71
N LYS A 184 28.09 -8.47 -7.93
CA LYS A 184 27.12 -9.20 -8.77
C LYS A 184 25.77 -8.44 -8.83
N SER A 185 24.65 -9.14 -8.58
CA SER A 185 23.29 -8.56 -8.54
C SER A 185 22.78 -8.26 -7.13
N LEU A 186 23.66 -8.27 -6.10
CA LEU A 186 23.24 -8.08 -4.71
C LEU A 186 22.80 -6.63 -4.46
N ARG A 187 21.59 -6.49 -3.97
CA ARG A 187 20.94 -5.22 -3.64
C ARG A 187 20.36 -5.29 -2.23
N PHE A 188 20.41 -4.19 -1.52
CA PHE A 188 19.72 -4.01 -0.24
C PHE A 188 18.69 -2.92 -0.39
N CYS A 189 17.46 -3.25 -0.03
CA CYS A 189 16.35 -2.33 -0.12
C CYS A 189 15.50 -2.42 1.15
N ALA A 190 14.94 -1.30 1.55
CA ALA A 190 13.96 -1.25 2.61
C ALA A 190 12.82 -0.31 2.17
N SER A 191 11.60 -0.67 2.51
CA SER A 191 10.42 0.15 2.30
C SER A 191 9.58 0.17 3.58
N LEU A 192 9.11 1.35 3.93
CA LEU A 192 8.08 1.57 4.92
C LEU A 192 6.86 2.10 4.17
N SER A 193 5.76 1.36 4.20
CA SER A 193 4.55 1.69 3.45
C SER A 193 3.39 2.00 4.39
N HIS A 194 2.49 2.86 3.90
CA HIS A 194 1.21 3.18 4.54
C HIS A 194 1.35 3.78 5.96
N PHE A 195 2.39 4.57 6.16
CA PHE A 195 2.56 5.28 7.42
C PHE A 195 1.62 6.48 7.48
N GLY A 196 0.75 6.53 8.50
CA GLY A 196 -0.23 7.61 8.66
C GLY A 196 -0.83 7.68 10.05
N SER A 197 -1.75 8.64 10.25
CA SER A 197 -2.47 8.83 11.50
C SER A 197 -3.53 7.74 11.72
N GLN A 198 -3.96 7.60 12.96
CA GLN A 198 -5.15 6.78 13.28
C GLN A 198 -6.39 7.45 12.71
N ILE A 199 -7.27 6.65 12.11
CA ILE A 199 -8.47 7.12 11.43
C ILE A 199 -9.66 6.34 11.99
N ALA A 200 -10.78 7.05 12.15
CA ALA A 200 -12.05 6.47 12.53
C ALA A 200 -13.08 6.73 11.42
N PRO A 201 -14.01 5.80 11.17
CA PRO A 201 -15.10 6.02 10.23
C PRO A 201 -15.92 7.25 10.63
N SER A 202 -16.28 8.08 9.65
CA SER A 202 -17.21 9.19 9.81
C SER A 202 -18.51 8.88 9.04
N GLY A 203 -19.63 8.96 9.71
CA GLY A 203 -20.95 8.71 9.12
C GLY A 203 -22.05 8.74 10.17
N SER A 204 -23.27 9.01 9.75
CA SER A 204 -24.46 8.91 10.62
C SER A 204 -25.04 7.51 10.49
N TYR A 205 -24.99 6.74 11.55
CA TYR A 205 -25.70 5.48 11.67
C TYR A 205 -27.15 5.77 12.08
N GLU A 206 -28.07 5.65 11.16
CA GLU A 206 -29.48 5.55 11.51
C GLU A 206 -29.72 4.16 12.11
N LYS A 207 -29.68 4.07 13.44
CA LYS A 207 -30.06 2.86 14.14
C LYS A 207 -31.57 2.71 13.95
N ARG A 208 -32.02 1.95 12.95
CA ARG A 208 -33.37 1.47 12.89
C ARG A 208 -33.59 0.54 14.08
N ILE A 209 -34.10 1.09 15.17
CA ILE A 209 -34.69 0.30 16.23
C ILE A 209 -35.93 -0.29 15.58
N LEU A 210 -35.91 -1.60 15.35
CA LEU A 210 -37.13 -2.34 15.03
C LEU A 210 -38.02 -2.23 16.27
N ASP A 211 -39.01 -1.36 16.21
CA ASP A 211 -40.15 -1.41 17.13
C ASP A 211 -40.82 -2.77 16.92
N MET A 212 -40.59 -3.67 17.88
CA MET A 212 -41.33 -4.90 18.02
C MET A 212 -42.67 -4.62 18.71
#